data_7ea2511f39fc5e1fdcdd32f4a454d9aa
#
_entry.id   7ea2511f39fc5e1fdcdd32f4a454d9aa
#
_cell.length_a   1.000
_cell.length_b   1.000
_cell.length_c   1.000
_cell.angle_alpha   90.00
_cell.angle_beta   90.00
_cell.angle_gamma   90.00
#
_symmetry.space_group_name_H-M   'P 1'
#
loop_
_entity.id
_entity.type
_entity.pdbx_description
1 polymer ?
#
loop_
_entity_poly.entity_id
_entity_poly.type
_entity_poly.pdbx_seq_one_letter_code
_entity_poly.pdbx_strand_id
1 'polypeptide(L)'
;LQLENHLDAVAAAADRDPADVRALYRRLLDTRTDADLLDTAGIVYHAPADATRTTLPDGSIDVVFSNSVLEHVEPALLPGLLRESRRLVGARGVSLHAVACNDHYAHFDRAISFVHYLQFDARQWRKWNNALNYQNRLRAPDFIAAAREAGLEIVHEERAVRPGSREALAAMRVAPEFASYAAEDLVATSVNFVARAALGGPVDHSPRT
;
A
#
# COMPACT_ATOMS: atom_id res chain seq x y z
N LEU A 1 9.99 17.60 -3.83
CA LEU A 1 9.28 17.26 -5.09
C LEU A 1 8.69 18.55 -5.61
N GLN A 2 9.16 19.02 -6.76
CA GLN A 2 8.56 20.16 -7.45
C GLN A 2 7.41 19.62 -8.29
N LEU A 3 6.23 19.46 -7.66
CA LEU A 3 5.02 18.97 -8.33
C LEU A 3 4.69 19.79 -9.60
N GLU A 4 5.03 21.08 -9.58
CA GLU A 4 4.86 22.01 -10.71
C GLU A 4 5.47 21.48 -12.01
N ASN A 5 6.60 20.76 -11.95
CA ASN A 5 7.26 20.19 -13.13
C ASN A 5 6.53 18.98 -13.73
N HIS A 6 5.49 18.49 -13.05
CA HIS A 6 4.73 17.29 -13.45
C HIS A 6 3.27 17.60 -13.82
N LEU A 7 2.83 18.87 -13.79
CA LEU A 7 1.43 19.22 -14.01
C LEU A 7 0.93 18.83 -15.40
N ASP A 8 1.78 18.88 -16.42
CA ASP A 8 1.42 18.45 -17.78
C ASP A 8 1.23 16.94 -17.87
N ALA A 9 2.09 16.18 -17.20
CA ALA A 9 1.95 14.73 -17.10
C ALA A 9 0.68 14.34 -16.32
N VAL A 10 0.36 15.08 -15.24
CA VAL A 10 -0.88 14.88 -14.49
C VAL A 10 -2.10 15.19 -15.35
N ALA A 11 -2.07 16.29 -16.10
CA ALA A 11 -3.16 16.68 -17.01
C ALA A 11 -3.40 15.60 -18.08
N ALA A 12 -2.33 15.12 -18.72
CA ALA A 12 -2.39 14.07 -19.72
C ALA A 12 -2.93 12.75 -19.13
N ALA A 13 -2.45 12.35 -17.94
CA ALA A 13 -2.90 11.12 -17.28
C ALA A 13 -4.37 11.18 -16.84
N ALA A 14 -4.87 12.38 -16.51
CA ALA A 14 -6.24 12.62 -16.06
C ALA A 14 -7.21 12.97 -17.20
N ASP A 15 -6.75 13.02 -18.44
CA ASP A 15 -7.51 13.51 -19.62
C ASP A 15 -8.14 14.89 -19.34
N ARG A 16 -7.32 15.83 -18.86
CA ARG A 16 -7.74 17.18 -18.45
C ARG A 16 -6.96 18.24 -19.22
N ASP A 17 -7.56 19.40 -19.39
CA ASP A 17 -6.86 20.57 -19.93
C ASP A 17 -5.70 20.96 -18.98
N PRO A 18 -4.45 21.07 -19.49
CA PRO A 18 -3.32 21.53 -18.68
C PRO A 18 -3.54 22.88 -18.01
N ALA A 19 -4.33 23.78 -18.59
CA ALA A 19 -4.63 25.07 -18.02
C ALA A 19 -5.50 24.93 -16.75
N ASP A 20 -6.49 24.02 -16.77
CA ASP A 20 -7.36 23.73 -15.62
C ASP A 20 -6.56 23.10 -14.46
N VAL A 21 -5.66 22.18 -14.79
CA VAL A 21 -4.78 21.53 -13.79
C VAL A 21 -3.87 22.57 -13.14
N ARG A 22 -3.26 23.48 -13.93
CA ARG A 22 -2.45 24.57 -13.38
C ARG A 22 -3.27 25.57 -12.57
N ALA A 23 -4.51 25.87 -12.98
CA ALA A 23 -5.40 26.73 -12.23
C ALA A 23 -5.77 26.13 -10.87
N LEU A 24 -6.11 24.83 -10.84
CA LEU A 24 -6.36 24.11 -9.59
C LEU A 24 -5.11 24.10 -8.69
N TYR A 25 -3.94 23.81 -9.25
CA TYR A 25 -2.68 23.80 -8.49
C TYR A 25 -2.40 25.15 -7.82
N ARG A 26 -2.60 26.28 -8.55
CA ARG A 26 -2.44 27.62 -7.96
C ARG A 26 -3.44 27.87 -6.82
N ARG A 27 -4.71 27.48 -7.01
CA ARG A 27 -5.72 27.59 -5.94
C ARG A 27 -5.32 26.80 -4.70
N LEU A 28 -4.77 25.59 -4.86
CA LEU A 28 -4.26 24.77 -3.75
C LEU A 28 -3.08 25.44 -3.02
N LEU A 29 -2.18 26.10 -3.75
CA LEU A 29 -1.06 26.84 -3.14
C LEU A 29 -1.51 28.09 -2.38
N ASP A 30 -2.64 28.67 -2.74
CA ASP A 30 -3.21 29.87 -2.09
C ASP A 30 -4.01 29.54 -0.82
N THR A 31 -4.28 28.24 -0.55
CA THR A 31 -5.00 27.82 0.67
C THR A 31 -4.19 28.11 1.93
N ARG A 32 -4.85 28.47 3.01
CA ARG A 32 -4.20 28.88 4.26
C ARG A 32 -4.47 27.95 5.44
N THR A 33 -5.49 27.11 5.32
CA THR A 33 -5.88 26.13 6.33
C THR A 33 -6.05 24.76 5.70
N ASP A 34 -5.94 23.71 6.52
CA ASP A 34 -6.20 22.33 6.07
C ASP A 34 -7.64 22.18 5.55
N ALA A 35 -8.60 22.86 6.17
CA ALA A 35 -10.00 22.85 5.73
C ALA A 35 -10.16 23.43 4.32
N ASP A 36 -9.54 24.60 4.06
CA ASP A 36 -9.57 25.23 2.73
C ASP A 36 -8.88 24.34 1.68
N LEU A 37 -7.78 23.68 2.07
CA LEU A 37 -7.04 22.76 1.19
C LEU A 37 -7.93 21.57 0.81
N LEU A 38 -8.55 20.92 1.78
CA LEU A 38 -9.42 19.77 1.57
C LEU A 38 -10.62 20.14 0.69
N ASP A 39 -11.28 21.26 0.98
CA ASP A 39 -12.42 21.75 0.18
C ASP A 39 -12.00 22.08 -1.26
N THR A 40 -10.90 22.82 -1.43
CA THR A 40 -10.37 23.17 -2.76
C THR A 40 -9.97 21.94 -3.57
N ALA A 41 -9.42 20.91 -2.91
CA ALA A 41 -9.04 19.66 -3.53
C ALA A 41 -10.23 18.71 -3.75
N GLY A 42 -11.40 18.98 -3.20
CA GLY A 42 -12.55 18.08 -3.22
C GLY A 42 -12.35 16.83 -2.36
N ILE A 43 -11.57 16.95 -1.28
CA ILE A 43 -11.23 15.82 -0.39
C ILE A 43 -12.17 15.82 0.82
N VAL A 44 -12.81 14.69 1.09
CA VAL A 44 -13.54 14.44 2.35
C VAL A 44 -12.65 13.63 3.27
N TYR A 45 -12.28 14.21 4.42
CA TYR A 45 -11.41 13.57 5.41
C TYR A 45 -12.22 12.94 6.52
N HIS A 46 -12.08 11.62 6.68
CA HIS A 46 -12.73 10.84 7.73
C HIS A 46 -11.70 10.38 8.76
N ALA A 47 -11.71 10.97 9.96
CA ALA A 47 -10.88 10.57 11.08
C ALA A 47 -11.56 10.87 12.42
N PRO A 48 -11.53 9.92 13.39
CA PRO A 48 -11.03 8.57 13.24
C PRO A 48 -11.96 7.69 12.39
N ALA A 49 -11.38 6.76 11.62
CA ALA A 49 -12.14 5.80 10.83
C ALA A 49 -11.46 4.43 10.83
N ASP A 50 -12.28 3.36 10.82
CA ASP A 50 -11.80 1.99 10.68
C ASP A 50 -11.81 1.60 9.19
N ALA A 51 -10.62 1.49 8.60
CA ALA A 51 -10.46 1.11 7.20
C ALA A 51 -10.82 -0.35 6.90
N THR A 52 -11.05 -1.18 7.91
CA THR A 52 -11.56 -2.55 7.72
C THR A 52 -13.09 -2.60 7.61
N ARG A 53 -13.77 -1.51 7.95
CA ARG A 53 -15.23 -1.38 7.92
C ARG A 53 -15.67 0.08 7.85
N THR A 54 -15.66 0.66 6.66
CA THR A 54 -16.13 2.02 6.44
C THR A 54 -17.67 2.08 6.37
N THR A 55 -18.23 3.29 6.45
CA THR A 55 -19.66 3.54 6.26
C THR A 55 -20.04 3.86 4.81
N LEU A 56 -19.08 3.83 3.90
CA LEU A 56 -19.30 4.13 2.49
C LEU A 56 -20.13 3.02 1.82
N PRO A 57 -21.00 3.34 0.84
CA PRO A 57 -21.83 2.35 0.15
C PRO A 57 -21.00 1.34 -0.65
N ASP A 58 -21.58 0.16 -0.89
CA ASP A 58 -20.97 -0.88 -1.73
C ASP A 58 -20.81 -0.36 -3.18
N GLY A 59 -19.64 -0.59 -3.78
CA GLY A 59 -19.36 -0.20 -5.16
C GLY A 59 -19.39 1.31 -5.44
N SER A 60 -19.22 2.13 -4.40
CA SER A 60 -19.28 3.58 -4.51
C SER A 60 -17.94 4.25 -4.84
N ILE A 61 -16.86 3.49 -4.89
CA ILE A 61 -15.51 3.99 -5.09
C ILE A 61 -14.93 3.42 -6.38
N ASP A 62 -14.47 4.28 -7.27
CA ASP A 62 -13.83 3.87 -8.52
C ASP A 62 -12.42 3.34 -8.29
N VAL A 63 -11.67 3.96 -7.36
CA VAL A 63 -10.29 3.57 -7.02
C VAL A 63 -10.08 3.62 -5.52
N VAL A 64 -9.75 2.48 -4.93
CA VAL A 64 -9.15 2.40 -3.60
C VAL A 64 -7.65 2.30 -3.76
N PHE A 65 -6.87 3.13 -3.08
CA PHE A 65 -5.42 3.00 -3.13
C PHE A 65 -4.78 3.13 -1.75
N SER A 66 -3.63 2.49 -1.60
CA SER A 66 -2.72 2.72 -0.48
C SER A 66 -1.28 2.80 -0.96
N ASN A 67 -0.49 3.64 -0.32
CA ASN A 67 0.93 3.79 -0.58
C ASN A 67 1.68 3.79 0.74
N SER A 68 2.55 2.80 0.93
CA SER A 68 3.31 2.62 2.18
C SER A 68 2.40 2.54 3.41
N VAL A 69 1.38 1.69 3.35
CA VAL A 69 0.39 1.46 4.43
C VAL A 69 0.36 0.01 4.86
N LEU A 70 0.25 -0.94 3.90
CA LEU A 70 -0.02 -2.34 4.24
C LEU A 70 1.11 -3.01 5.03
N GLU A 71 2.34 -2.56 4.87
CA GLU A 71 3.49 -3.00 5.68
C GLU A 71 3.41 -2.57 7.14
N HIS A 72 2.56 -1.59 7.46
CA HIS A 72 2.31 -1.09 8.82
C HIS A 72 1.02 -1.64 9.43
N VAL A 73 0.27 -2.44 8.69
CA VAL A 73 -0.95 -3.08 9.17
C VAL A 73 -0.61 -4.42 9.83
N GLU A 74 -1.21 -4.71 10.99
CA GLU A 74 -1.06 -6.03 11.61
C GLU A 74 -1.58 -7.12 10.66
N PRO A 75 -0.85 -8.25 10.47
CA PRO A 75 -1.23 -9.30 9.53
C PRO A 75 -2.68 -9.79 9.71
N ALA A 76 -3.18 -9.84 10.93
CA ALA A 76 -4.55 -10.27 11.24
C ALA A 76 -5.63 -9.31 10.70
N LEU A 77 -5.30 -8.04 10.44
CA LEU A 77 -6.24 -7.03 9.95
C LEU A 77 -6.25 -6.93 8.42
N LEU A 78 -5.21 -7.41 7.73
CA LEU A 78 -5.11 -7.33 6.27
C LEU A 78 -6.29 -7.94 5.52
N PRO A 79 -6.81 -9.14 5.89
CA PRO A 79 -7.96 -9.71 5.20
C PRO A 79 -9.23 -8.85 5.33
N GLY A 80 -9.41 -8.19 6.49
CA GLY A 80 -10.52 -7.26 6.71
C GLY A 80 -10.43 -6.04 5.80
N LEU A 81 -9.25 -5.41 5.77
CA LEU A 81 -8.98 -4.22 4.96
C LEU A 81 -9.15 -4.51 3.45
N LEU A 82 -8.63 -5.63 2.98
CA LEU A 82 -8.72 -5.99 1.55
C LEU A 82 -10.15 -6.43 1.15
N ARG A 83 -10.92 -7.08 2.05
CA ARG A 83 -12.35 -7.32 1.82
C ARG A 83 -13.14 -6.02 1.74
N GLU A 84 -12.83 -5.05 2.61
CA GLU A 84 -13.45 -3.73 2.56
C GLU A 84 -13.10 -3.00 1.25
N SER A 85 -11.82 -3.02 0.83
CA SER A 85 -11.41 -2.52 -0.48
C SER A 85 -12.25 -3.14 -1.61
N ARG A 86 -12.39 -4.48 -1.63
CA ARG A 86 -13.20 -5.19 -2.61
C ARG A 86 -14.67 -4.74 -2.60
N ARG A 87 -15.26 -4.58 -1.42
CA ARG A 87 -16.65 -4.11 -1.26
C ARG A 87 -16.84 -2.71 -1.85
N LEU A 88 -15.91 -1.81 -1.55
CA LEU A 88 -15.95 -0.41 -1.98
C LEU A 88 -15.81 -0.26 -3.49
N VAL A 89 -14.88 -0.98 -4.12
CA VAL A 89 -14.66 -0.88 -5.57
C VAL A 89 -15.74 -1.61 -6.38
N GLY A 90 -16.43 -2.57 -5.78
CA GLY A 90 -17.46 -3.34 -6.46
C GLY A 90 -16.97 -3.99 -7.75
N ALA A 91 -17.86 -4.16 -8.72
CA ALA A 91 -17.54 -4.85 -9.98
C ALA A 91 -16.79 -3.97 -11.01
N ARG A 92 -16.77 -2.66 -10.83
CA ARG A 92 -16.24 -1.71 -11.84
C ARG A 92 -14.97 -1.00 -11.43
N GLY A 93 -14.75 -0.82 -10.13
CA GLY A 93 -13.58 -0.14 -9.60
C GLY A 93 -12.37 -1.06 -9.47
N VAL A 94 -11.25 -0.45 -9.08
CA VAL A 94 -9.97 -1.12 -8.87
C VAL A 94 -9.38 -0.79 -7.50
N SER A 95 -8.60 -1.71 -6.96
CA SER A 95 -7.83 -1.54 -5.74
C SER A 95 -6.35 -1.56 -6.10
N LEU A 96 -5.61 -0.50 -5.71
CA LEU A 96 -4.20 -0.30 -6.05
C LEU A 96 -3.39 -0.14 -4.76
N HIS A 97 -2.35 -0.95 -4.61
CA HIS A 97 -1.52 -0.94 -3.41
C HIS A 97 -0.03 -0.91 -3.78
N ALA A 98 0.68 0.08 -3.23
CA ALA A 98 2.14 0.13 -3.26
C ALA A 98 2.66 -0.17 -1.85
N VAL A 99 3.40 -1.27 -1.71
CA VAL A 99 3.81 -1.82 -0.41
C VAL A 99 5.33 -1.89 -0.32
N ALA A 100 5.89 -1.37 0.76
CA ALA A 100 7.30 -1.49 1.05
C ALA A 100 7.60 -2.81 1.77
N CYS A 101 8.36 -3.68 1.11
CA CYS A 101 8.83 -4.95 1.67
C CYS A 101 10.31 -4.84 2.09
N ASN A 102 10.70 -3.74 2.74
CA ASN A 102 12.08 -3.45 3.08
C ASN A 102 12.24 -2.98 4.53
N ASP A 103 13.46 -3.08 5.05
CA ASP A 103 13.79 -2.58 6.37
C ASP A 103 13.77 -1.04 6.37
N HIS A 104 12.86 -0.42 7.11
CA HIS A 104 12.74 1.03 7.16
C HIS A 104 13.90 1.71 7.87
N TYR A 105 14.65 1.02 8.72
CA TYR A 105 15.87 1.57 9.31
C TYR A 105 16.93 1.88 8.26
N ALA A 106 16.93 1.16 7.12
CA ALA A 106 17.82 1.43 5.99
C ALA A 106 17.62 2.81 5.35
N HIS A 107 16.50 3.48 5.59
CA HIS A 107 16.29 4.86 5.13
C HIS A 107 17.03 5.90 5.99
N PHE A 108 17.39 5.55 7.22
CA PHE A 108 18.04 6.43 8.18
C PHE A 108 19.51 6.07 8.39
N ASP A 109 19.89 4.80 8.24
CA ASP A 109 21.24 4.31 8.42
C ASP A 109 21.72 3.56 7.16
N ARG A 110 22.71 4.12 6.46
CA ARG A 110 23.29 3.55 5.24
C ARG A 110 24.09 2.27 5.47
N ALA A 111 24.44 1.95 6.72
CA ALA A 111 25.07 0.68 7.08
C ALA A 111 24.08 -0.50 7.10
N ILE A 112 22.78 -0.20 7.13
CA ILE A 112 21.70 -1.18 7.14
C ILE A 112 21.23 -1.44 5.70
N SER A 113 21.22 -2.70 5.26
CA SER A 113 20.67 -3.07 3.96
C SER A 113 19.13 -3.10 4.01
N PHE A 114 18.48 -2.92 2.86
CA PHE A 114 17.02 -2.97 2.76
C PHE A 114 16.40 -4.33 3.09
N VAL A 115 17.19 -5.38 3.19
CA VAL A 115 16.76 -6.74 3.59
C VAL A 115 17.30 -7.15 4.96
N HIS A 116 17.95 -6.25 5.68
CA HIS A 116 18.65 -6.53 6.94
C HIS A 116 17.73 -7.12 8.02
N TYR A 117 16.47 -6.70 8.12
CA TYR A 117 15.52 -7.20 9.12
C TYR A 117 15.17 -8.70 8.97
N LEU A 118 15.51 -9.34 7.83
CA LEU A 118 15.28 -10.76 7.58
C LEU A 118 16.21 -11.69 8.39
N GLN A 119 17.27 -11.17 8.99
CA GLN A 119 18.15 -11.94 9.87
C GLN A 119 17.58 -12.13 11.29
N PHE A 120 16.57 -11.33 11.65
CA PHE A 120 15.99 -11.36 12.99
C PHE A 120 14.76 -12.27 13.05
N ASP A 121 14.73 -13.21 14.00
CA ASP A 121 13.49 -13.90 14.33
C ASP A 121 12.46 -12.95 14.98
N ALA A 122 11.21 -13.41 15.13
CA ALA A 122 10.13 -12.60 15.69
C ALA A 122 10.43 -12.07 17.10
N ARG A 123 11.19 -12.82 17.92
CA ARG A 123 11.59 -12.40 19.28
C ARG A 123 12.63 -11.28 19.22
N GLN A 124 13.62 -11.41 18.35
CA GLN A 124 14.66 -10.41 18.14
C GLN A 124 14.09 -9.14 17.53
N TRP A 125 13.20 -9.29 16.53
CA TRP A 125 12.56 -8.16 15.84
C TRP A 125 11.70 -7.31 16.77
N ARG A 126 11.02 -7.88 17.77
CA ARG A 126 10.25 -7.10 18.76
C ARG A 126 11.02 -5.99 19.47
N LYS A 127 12.36 -6.07 19.51
CA LYS A 127 13.19 -5.00 20.11
C LYS A 127 13.25 -3.74 19.26
N TRP A 128 13.07 -3.90 17.95
CA TRP A 128 13.14 -2.85 16.94
C TRP A 128 11.75 -2.40 16.48
N ASN A 129 10.79 -3.31 16.51
CA ASN A 129 9.43 -3.08 16.04
C ASN A 129 8.58 -2.43 17.14
N ASN A 130 8.42 -1.14 17.08
CA ASN A 130 7.70 -0.33 18.07
C ASN A 130 6.56 0.45 17.42
N ALA A 131 5.71 1.09 18.23
CA ALA A 131 4.52 1.80 17.75
C ALA A 131 4.82 2.97 16.80
N LEU A 132 6.03 3.51 16.80
CA LEU A 132 6.42 4.62 15.90
C LEU A 132 6.94 4.12 14.56
N ASN A 133 7.40 2.87 14.47
CA ASN A 133 7.97 2.27 13.27
C ASN A 133 7.60 0.79 13.19
N TYR A 134 6.31 0.48 13.36
CA TYR A 134 5.82 -0.89 13.22
C TYR A 134 5.93 -1.36 11.78
N GLN A 135 6.46 -2.57 11.58
CA GLN A 135 6.49 -3.26 10.30
C GLN A 135 6.11 -4.73 10.48
N ASN A 136 5.22 -5.25 9.64
CA ASN A 136 4.78 -6.64 9.70
C ASN A 136 5.80 -7.63 9.11
N ARG A 137 6.74 -7.18 8.29
CA ARG A 137 7.77 -7.97 7.58
C ARG A 137 7.22 -9.04 6.63
N LEU A 138 5.95 -8.93 6.22
CA LEU A 138 5.38 -9.77 5.19
C LEU A 138 6.10 -9.56 3.86
N ARG A 139 6.10 -10.59 3.02
CA ARG A 139 6.73 -10.55 1.71
C ARG A 139 5.67 -10.37 0.62
N ALA A 140 6.09 -10.05 -0.59
CA ALA A 140 5.20 -9.85 -1.72
C ALA A 140 4.13 -10.96 -1.87
N PRO A 141 4.46 -12.27 -1.79
CA PRO A 141 3.46 -13.34 -1.90
C PRO A 141 2.35 -13.26 -0.85
N ASP A 142 2.66 -12.79 0.37
CA ASP A 142 1.66 -12.73 1.45
C ASP A 142 0.58 -11.70 1.17
N PHE A 143 0.97 -10.51 0.67
CA PHE A 143 0.02 -9.47 0.28
C PHE A 143 -0.85 -9.91 -0.90
N ILE A 144 -0.25 -10.59 -1.88
CA ILE A 144 -0.96 -11.13 -3.04
C ILE A 144 -1.92 -12.25 -2.61
N ALA A 145 -1.51 -13.15 -1.72
CA ALA A 145 -2.36 -14.20 -1.16
C ALA A 145 -3.54 -13.60 -0.39
N ALA A 146 -3.28 -12.64 0.51
CA ALA A 146 -4.32 -11.96 1.27
C ALA A 146 -5.34 -11.24 0.37
N ALA A 147 -4.89 -10.62 -0.73
CA ALA A 147 -5.77 -9.99 -1.71
C ALA A 147 -6.68 -11.03 -2.41
N ARG A 148 -6.10 -12.16 -2.82
CA ARG A 148 -6.87 -13.26 -3.45
C ARG A 148 -7.87 -13.88 -2.47
N GLU A 149 -7.49 -14.12 -1.23
CA GLU A 149 -8.37 -14.62 -0.17
C GLU A 149 -9.51 -13.63 0.14
N ALA A 150 -9.28 -12.33 -0.02
CA ALA A 150 -10.31 -11.31 0.08
C ALA A 150 -11.26 -11.28 -1.13
N GLY A 151 -11.04 -12.13 -2.15
CA GLY A 151 -11.85 -12.19 -3.37
C GLY A 151 -11.47 -11.12 -4.40
N LEU A 152 -10.23 -10.64 -4.35
CA LEU A 152 -9.65 -9.78 -5.36
C LEU A 152 -8.86 -10.60 -6.38
N GLU A 153 -9.02 -10.29 -7.66
CA GLU A 153 -8.21 -10.79 -8.76
C GLU A 153 -7.08 -9.81 -9.04
N ILE A 154 -5.83 -10.28 -9.02
CA ILE A 154 -4.67 -9.45 -9.33
C ILE A 154 -4.58 -9.30 -10.86
N VAL A 155 -4.68 -8.06 -11.33
CA VAL A 155 -4.61 -7.74 -12.77
C VAL A 155 -3.26 -7.17 -13.17
N HIS A 156 -2.48 -6.68 -12.22
CA HIS A 156 -1.10 -6.24 -12.42
C HIS A 156 -0.30 -6.45 -11.14
N GLU A 157 0.95 -6.88 -11.28
CA GLU A 157 1.90 -7.02 -10.17
C GLU A 157 3.29 -6.63 -10.67
N GLU A 158 3.97 -5.78 -9.91
CA GLU A 158 5.34 -5.37 -10.14
C GLU A 158 6.11 -5.44 -8.83
N ARG A 159 7.31 -6.01 -8.87
CA ARG A 159 8.24 -6.07 -7.73
C ARG A 159 9.51 -5.34 -8.06
N ALA A 160 10.04 -4.60 -7.10
CA ALA A 160 11.34 -3.96 -7.24
C ALA A 160 12.35 -4.50 -6.23
N VAL A 161 13.60 -4.46 -6.65
CA VAL A 161 14.76 -4.83 -5.83
C VAL A 161 15.70 -3.65 -5.77
N ARG A 162 15.94 -3.12 -4.58
CA ARG A 162 16.90 -2.03 -4.42
C ARG A 162 18.34 -2.52 -4.60
N PRO A 163 19.23 -1.69 -5.17
CA PRO A 163 20.65 -2.01 -5.31
C PRO A 163 21.27 -2.48 -3.99
N GLY A 164 22.14 -3.47 -4.05
CA GLY A 164 22.82 -4.05 -2.89
C GLY A 164 22.00 -5.07 -2.08
N SER A 165 20.69 -5.23 -2.36
CA SER A 165 19.86 -6.16 -1.60
C SER A 165 20.16 -7.63 -1.87
N ARG A 166 20.57 -7.98 -3.10
CA ARG A 166 20.93 -9.36 -3.46
C ARG A 166 22.22 -9.80 -2.77
N GLU A 167 23.21 -8.94 -2.80
CA GLU A 167 24.52 -9.14 -2.17
C GLU A 167 24.33 -9.25 -0.64
N ALA A 168 23.53 -8.36 -0.06
CA ALA A 168 23.25 -8.37 1.37
C ALA A 168 22.52 -9.67 1.79
N LEU A 169 21.52 -10.11 1.02
CA LEU A 169 20.80 -11.35 1.29
C LEU A 169 21.73 -12.56 1.21
N ALA A 170 22.62 -12.61 0.20
CA ALA A 170 23.57 -13.73 0.04
C ALA A 170 24.62 -13.78 1.16
N ALA A 171 24.95 -12.66 1.77
CA ALA A 171 25.93 -12.54 2.85
C ALA A 171 25.32 -12.76 4.26
N MET A 172 23.99 -12.83 4.41
CA MET A 172 23.36 -12.96 5.71
C MET A 172 22.78 -14.35 5.97
N ARG A 173 22.65 -14.69 7.23
CA ARG A 173 21.84 -15.82 7.67
C ARG A 173 20.39 -15.34 7.86
N VAL A 174 19.49 -15.76 7.00
CA VAL A 174 18.06 -15.47 7.09
C VAL A 174 17.46 -16.23 8.28
N ALA A 175 16.56 -15.57 9.04
CA ALA A 175 15.89 -16.18 10.17
C ALA A 175 14.97 -17.34 9.72
N PRO A 176 14.79 -18.38 10.55
CA PRO A 176 14.06 -19.60 10.16
C PRO A 176 12.63 -19.36 9.66
N GLU A 177 11.96 -18.32 10.17
CA GLU A 177 10.58 -17.97 9.77
C GLU A 177 10.46 -17.56 8.30
N PHE A 178 11.56 -17.17 7.67
CA PHE A 178 11.61 -16.82 6.26
C PHE A 178 12.12 -17.95 5.35
N ALA A 179 12.44 -19.11 5.89
CA ALA A 179 13.06 -20.21 5.14
C ALA A 179 12.16 -20.81 4.05
N SER A 180 10.85 -20.60 4.12
CA SER A 180 9.89 -21.08 3.12
C SER A 180 9.76 -20.17 1.89
N TYR A 181 10.27 -18.94 1.94
CA TYR A 181 10.20 -18.04 0.81
C TYR A 181 11.29 -18.31 -0.21
N ALA A 182 10.97 -18.11 -1.49
CA ALA A 182 11.97 -18.11 -2.54
C ALA A 182 12.93 -16.93 -2.38
N ALA A 183 14.17 -17.07 -2.85
CA ALA A 183 15.16 -15.99 -2.78
C ALA A 183 14.68 -14.69 -3.44
N GLU A 184 13.93 -14.79 -4.54
CA GLU A 184 13.34 -13.64 -5.24
C GLU A 184 12.28 -12.93 -4.40
N ASP A 185 11.52 -13.66 -3.57
CA ASP A 185 10.57 -13.08 -2.64
C ASP A 185 11.27 -12.36 -1.48
N LEU A 186 12.37 -12.93 -0.99
CA LEU A 186 13.16 -12.34 0.09
C LEU A 186 13.90 -11.07 -0.34
N VAL A 187 14.37 -11.02 -1.57
CA VAL A 187 15.13 -9.87 -2.08
C VAL A 187 14.23 -8.73 -2.55
N ALA A 188 12.97 -8.99 -2.86
CA ALA A 188 12.02 -7.97 -3.25
C ALA A 188 11.85 -6.93 -2.14
N THR A 189 12.11 -5.65 -2.44
CA THR A 189 12.04 -4.53 -1.51
C THR A 189 10.74 -3.76 -1.60
N SER A 190 9.94 -4.01 -2.63
CA SER A 190 8.56 -3.52 -2.74
C SER A 190 7.74 -4.44 -3.64
N VAL A 191 6.44 -4.38 -3.46
CA VAL A 191 5.45 -4.91 -4.39
C VAL A 191 4.36 -3.86 -4.64
N ASN A 192 4.08 -3.60 -5.91
CA ASN A 192 2.95 -2.81 -6.35
C ASN A 192 1.97 -3.74 -7.05
N PHE A 193 0.70 -3.67 -6.70
CA PHE A 193 -0.30 -4.48 -7.37
C PHE A 193 -1.60 -3.72 -7.59
N VAL A 194 -2.26 -4.05 -8.69
CA VAL A 194 -3.62 -3.61 -9.02
C VAL A 194 -4.52 -4.83 -8.99
N ALA A 195 -5.65 -4.70 -8.33
CA ALA A 195 -6.63 -5.76 -8.19
C ALA A 195 -8.04 -5.26 -8.48
N ARG A 196 -8.92 -6.16 -8.88
CA ARG A 196 -10.35 -5.91 -9.06
C ARG A 196 -11.16 -7.00 -8.36
N ALA A 197 -12.44 -6.76 -8.14
CA ALA A 197 -13.30 -7.81 -7.62
C ALA A 197 -13.32 -9.02 -8.57
N ALA A 198 -13.04 -10.21 -8.05
CA ALA A 198 -13.11 -11.44 -8.84
C ALA A 198 -14.55 -11.68 -9.31
N LEU A 199 -14.73 -11.95 -10.61
CA LEU A 199 -16.01 -12.28 -11.19
C LEU A 199 -16.45 -13.68 -10.68
N GLY A 200 -17.56 -13.76 -9.93
CA GLY A 200 -18.12 -15.03 -9.47
C GLY A 200 -17.72 -15.46 -8.04
N GLY A 201 -17.01 -14.66 -7.28
CA GLY A 201 -16.78 -14.92 -5.85
C GLY A 201 -18.05 -14.69 -5.01
N PRO A 202 -18.28 -15.47 -3.92
CA PRO A 202 -19.45 -15.29 -3.07
C PRO A 202 -19.49 -13.87 -2.52
N VAL A 203 -20.56 -13.16 -2.76
CA VAL A 203 -20.89 -11.93 -2.05
C VAL A 203 -21.34 -12.39 -0.67
N ASP A 204 -20.55 -12.16 0.37
CA ASP A 204 -20.97 -12.44 1.74
C ASP A 204 -22.10 -11.47 2.10
N HIS A 205 -23.33 -11.98 2.06
CA HIS A 205 -24.55 -11.29 2.46
C HIS A 205 -24.87 -11.54 3.94
N SER A 206 -23.87 -11.81 4.79
CA SER A 206 -24.12 -11.95 6.23
C SER A 206 -24.80 -10.69 6.76
N PRO A 207 -26.00 -10.81 7.38
CA PRO A 207 -26.70 -9.64 7.89
C PRO A 207 -25.86 -8.96 8.98
N ARG A 208 -25.70 -7.67 8.85
CA ARG A 208 -25.02 -6.83 9.86
C ARG A 208 -25.93 -6.73 11.09
N THR A 209 -25.59 -7.44 12.16
CA THR A 209 -26.18 -7.27 13.50
C THR A 209 -25.51 -6.10 14.22
#